data_ef7cc8366cd4b97282d2a8224448ffb9
#
_entry.id   ef7cc8366cd4b97282d2a8224448ffb9
#
_cell.length_a   1.000
_cell.length_b   1.000
_cell.length_c   1.000
_cell.angle_alpha   90.00
_cell.angle_beta   90.00
_cell.angle_gamma   90.00
#
_symmetry.space_group_name_H-M   'P 1'
#
loop_
_entity.id
_entity.type
_entity.pdbx_description
1 polymer ?
#
loop_
_entity_poly.entity_id
_entity_poly.type
_entity_poly.pdbx_seq_one_letter_code
_entity_poly.pdbx_strand_id
1 'polypeptide(L)'
;MWNEGWMAAAAIAVFGLAGCVKGMVGLGLPTVSMALLAVFMPPAQAAALLLLPSLVTNLVQMRPVAGLRPLLQRLGWMQLGIVLGTLGGVALWGGVGSLPAARPALGLALVMYALWGLSGLRWQTPAPHQAWLGAACGLLTGAITAVTGVFVVPAVAFLQSLGLSRPALMQAMGLCFTTSTLALGAGLLWQGQGLGAQAQEMGLGLGLGLGLLASALMLIPALAGMHWGELLREKLSPELFRKLLMLSLLVLGVYLCF
;
A
#
# COMPACT_ATOMS: atom_id res chain seq x y z
N MET A 1 -0.49 29.30 9.32
CA MET A 1 0.80 28.69 9.68
C MET A 1 0.52 27.49 10.57
N TRP A 2 0.39 26.30 9.98
CA TRP A 2 0.24 25.05 10.73
C TRP A 2 1.65 24.66 11.20
N ASN A 3 1.79 24.41 12.49
CA ASN A 3 3.06 24.13 13.13
C ASN A 3 3.65 22.82 12.57
N GLU A 4 4.79 22.83 11.92
CA GLU A 4 5.44 21.66 11.29
C GLU A 4 5.60 20.46 12.23
N GLY A 5 5.69 20.72 13.53
CA GLY A 5 5.82 19.69 14.57
C GLY A 5 4.60 18.78 14.71
N TRP A 6 3.36 19.26 14.55
CA TRP A 6 2.16 18.42 14.65
C TRP A 6 2.03 17.45 13.47
N MET A 7 2.42 17.89 12.25
CA MET A 7 2.38 17.04 11.05
C MET A 7 3.36 15.87 11.16
N ALA A 8 4.56 16.13 11.68
CA ALA A 8 5.53 15.08 11.99
C ALA A 8 5.01 14.11 13.03
N ALA A 9 4.43 14.61 14.12
CA ALA A 9 3.83 13.77 15.17
C ALA A 9 2.66 12.93 14.63
N ALA A 10 1.79 13.54 13.81
CA ALA A 10 0.69 12.83 13.15
C ALA A 10 1.20 11.74 12.20
N ALA A 11 2.24 12.01 11.39
CA ALA A 11 2.84 11.02 10.51
C ALA A 11 3.43 9.85 11.31
N ILE A 12 4.17 10.10 12.39
CA ILE A 12 4.69 9.07 13.29
C ILE A 12 3.55 8.19 13.83
N ALA A 13 2.48 8.81 14.32
CA ALA A 13 1.31 8.08 14.82
C ALA A 13 0.63 7.24 13.74
N VAL A 14 0.48 7.79 12.52
CA VAL A 14 -0.08 7.08 11.36
C VAL A 14 0.77 5.87 10.99
N PHE A 15 2.09 6.01 10.89
CA PHE A 15 2.97 4.88 10.56
C PHE A 15 3.01 3.83 11.67
N GLY A 16 2.96 4.22 12.94
CA GLY A 16 2.82 3.30 14.07
C GLY A 16 1.51 2.51 14.00
N LEU A 17 0.39 3.19 13.79
CA LEU A 17 -0.92 2.56 13.63
C LEU A 17 -0.98 1.65 12.39
N ALA A 18 -0.51 2.13 11.24
CA ALA A 18 -0.50 1.36 10.01
C ALA A 18 0.42 0.12 10.10
N GLY A 19 1.55 0.25 10.80
CA GLY A 19 2.42 -0.88 11.14
C GLY A 19 1.70 -1.90 12.02
N CYS A 20 1.00 -1.46 13.07
CA CYS A 20 0.21 -2.32 13.95
C CYS A 20 -0.88 -3.08 13.16
N VAL A 21 -1.62 -2.40 12.30
CA VAL A 21 -2.59 -3.04 11.39
C VAL A 21 -1.92 -4.10 10.52
N LYS A 22 -0.74 -3.80 9.96
CA LYS A 22 0.01 -4.74 9.14
C LYS A 22 0.48 -5.96 9.93
N GLY A 23 0.96 -5.79 11.14
CA GLY A 23 1.36 -6.89 12.04
C GLY A 23 0.19 -7.81 12.39
N MET A 24 -1.00 -7.25 12.60
CA MET A 24 -2.20 -8.03 12.94
C MET A 24 -2.77 -8.83 11.77
N VAL A 25 -2.96 -8.20 10.62
CA VAL A 25 -3.69 -8.81 9.48
C VAL A 25 -2.82 -9.06 8.25
N GLY A 26 -1.56 -8.64 8.26
CA GLY A 26 -0.65 -8.77 7.12
C GLY A 26 -0.91 -7.79 5.97
N LEU A 27 -1.84 -6.88 6.14
CA LEU A 27 -2.30 -5.90 5.18
C LEU A 27 -2.31 -4.52 5.82
N GLY A 28 -2.18 -3.48 5.02
CA GLY A 28 -2.64 -2.17 5.45
C GLY A 28 -1.61 -1.09 5.59
N LEU A 29 -0.29 -1.35 5.72
CA LEU A 29 0.63 -0.24 5.92
C LEU A 29 0.50 0.81 4.81
N PRO A 30 0.59 0.48 3.51
CA PRO A 30 0.40 1.50 2.49
C PRO A 30 -1.02 2.05 2.44
N THR A 31 -2.02 1.17 2.60
CA THR A 31 -3.43 1.55 2.48
C THR A 31 -3.85 2.47 3.62
N VAL A 32 -3.53 2.11 4.86
CA VAL A 32 -3.87 2.89 6.05
C VAL A 32 -3.07 4.19 6.08
N SER A 33 -1.77 4.13 5.76
CA SER A 33 -0.94 5.35 5.70
C SER A 33 -1.45 6.31 4.64
N MET A 34 -1.69 5.84 3.39
CA MET A 34 -2.23 6.71 2.33
C MET A 34 -3.58 7.31 2.71
N ALA A 35 -4.48 6.50 3.27
CA ALA A 35 -5.80 6.94 3.67
C ALA A 35 -5.75 8.05 4.72
N LEU A 36 -4.93 7.88 5.77
CA LEU A 36 -4.83 8.85 6.87
C LEU A 36 -3.99 10.06 6.51
N LEU A 37 -2.86 9.87 5.81
CA LEU A 37 -1.99 10.98 5.41
C LEU A 37 -2.66 11.89 4.38
N ALA A 38 -3.46 11.33 3.43
CA ALA A 38 -4.18 12.11 2.43
C ALA A 38 -5.24 13.08 3.02
N VAL A 39 -5.55 12.97 4.32
CA VAL A 39 -6.42 13.92 5.03
C VAL A 39 -5.73 15.27 5.22
N PHE A 40 -4.41 15.26 5.48
CA PHE A 40 -3.67 16.47 5.88
C PHE A 40 -2.42 16.77 5.02
N MET A 41 -2.07 15.91 4.04
CA MET A 41 -0.98 16.18 3.12
C MET A 41 -1.33 15.74 1.68
N PRO A 42 -0.66 16.28 0.65
CA PRO A 42 -0.83 15.85 -0.74
C PRO A 42 -0.53 14.35 -0.92
N PRO A 43 -1.31 13.63 -1.75
CA PRO A 43 -1.11 12.19 -1.97
C PRO A 43 0.30 11.81 -2.44
N ALA A 44 0.95 12.66 -3.24
CA ALA A 44 2.33 12.42 -3.70
C ALA A 44 3.34 12.43 -2.53
N GLN A 45 3.20 13.37 -1.58
CA GLN A 45 4.03 13.43 -0.38
C GLN A 45 3.81 12.20 0.51
N ALA A 46 2.54 11.82 0.73
CA ALA A 46 2.19 10.61 1.46
C ALA A 46 2.82 9.36 0.80
N ALA A 47 2.72 9.24 -0.53
CA ALA A 47 3.29 8.13 -1.28
C ALA A 47 4.82 8.04 -1.13
N ALA A 48 5.51 9.17 -1.13
CA ALA A 48 6.97 9.16 -0.96
C ALA A 48 7.39 8.79 0.46
N LEU A 49 6.73 9.31 1.48
CA LEU A 49 7.04 8.96 2.87
C LEU A 49 6.87 7.46 3.14
N LEU A 50 5.92 6.80 2.47
CA LEU A 50 5.64 5.38 2.69
C LEU A 50 6.58 4.43 1.93
N LEU A 51 7.41 4.89 0.97
CA LEU A 51 8.22 4.01 0.13
C LEU A 51 9.15 3.10 0.96
N LEU A 52 10.01 3.67 1.80
CA LEU A 52 10.95 2.87 2.60
C LEU A 52 10.25 2.02 3.66
N PRO A 53 9.32 2.54 4.49
CA PRO A 53 8.57 1.72 5.43
C PRO A 53 7.80 0.58 4.75
N SER A 54 7.18 0.85 3.61
CA SER A 54 6.47 -0.17 2.84
C SER A 54 7.42 -1.23 2.31
N LEU A 55 8.53 -0.83 1.67
CA LEU A 55 9.51 -1.75 1.11
C LEU A 55 10.05 -2.70 2.19
N VAL A 56 10.58 -2.13 3.29
CA VAL A 56 11.20 -2.92 4.36
C VAL A 56 10.19 -3.85 5.03
N THR A 57 9.01 -3.37 5.38
CA THR A 57 7.99 -4.20 6.02
C THR A 57 7.41 -5.26 5.09
N ASN A 58 7.37 -5.04 3.77
CA ASN A 58 6.99 -6.06 2.79
C ASN A 58 8.08 -7.14 2.65
N LEU A 59 9.37 -6.74 2.65
CA LEU A 59 10.49 -7.69 2.65
C LEU A 59 10.49 -8.57 3.91
N VAL A 60 10.22 -7.99 5.08
CA VAL A 60 10.05 -8.76 6.34
C VAL A 60 8.88 -9.74 6.22
N GLN A 61 7.76 -9.30 5.65
CA GLN A 61 6.55 -10.12 5.46
C GLN A 61 6.76 -11.31 4.52
N MET A 62 7.71 -11.23 3.57
CA MET A 62 8.04 -12.34 2.67
C MET A 62 8.81 -13.48 3.32
N ARG A 63 9.29 -13.33 4.54
CA ARG A 63 10.05 -14.39 5.24
C ARG A 63 9.14 -15.54 5.70
N PRO A 64 9.64 -16.80 5.66
CA PRO A 64 10.93 -17.28 5.17
C PRO A 64 10.98 -17.32 3.63
N VAL A 65 12.17 -17.08 3.06
CA VAL A 65 12.38 -16.92 1.60
C VAL A 65 12.16 -18.23 0.80
N ALA A 66 12.22 -19.36 1.49
CA ALA A 66 12.17 -20.70 0.85
C ALA A 66 10.93 -20.95 -0.02
N GLY A 67 9.78 -20.30 0.29
CA GLY A 67 8.53 -20.44 -0.48
C GLY A 67 8.37 -19.47 -1.65
N LEU A 68 9.30 -18.54 -1.86
CA LEU A 68 9.11 -17.44 -2.83
C LEU A 68 9.21 -17.89 -4.29
N ARG A 69 10.09 -18.84 -4.61
CA ARG A 69 10.30 -19.28 -5.99
C ARG A 69 9.02 -19.85 -6.64
N PRO A 70 8.30 -20.79 -6.01
CA PRO A 70 7.01 -21.27 -6.54
C PRO A 70 5.96 -20.15 -6.65
N LEU A 71 5.92 -19.23 -5.70
CA LEU A 71 5.00 -18.10 -5.74
C LEU A 71 5.34 -17.14 -6.88
N LEU A 72 6.62 -16.84 -7.12
CA LEU A 72 7.07 -16.03 -8.25
C LEU A 72 6.66 -16.66 -9.58
N GLN A 73 6.85 -17.97 -9.74
CA GLN A 73 6.43 -18.69 -10.95
C GLN A 73 4.91 -18.62 -11.15
N ARG A 74 4.12 -18.80 -10.08
CA ARG A 74 2.66 -18.77 -10.15
C ARG A 74 2.11 -17.36 -10.37
N LEU A 75 2.74 -16.34 -9.78
CA LEU A 75 2.28 -14.96 -9.78
C LEU A 75 3.04 -14.07 -10.78
N GLY A 76 3.94 -14.61 -11.59
CA GLY A 76 4.80 -13.82 -12.47
C GLY A 76 4.02 -12.87 -13.40
N TRP A 77 2.96 -13.36 -14.03
CA TRP A 77 2.07 -12.53 -14.87
C TRP A 77 1.40 -11.40 -14.09
N MET A 78 1.04 -11.63 -12.84
CA MET A 78 0.49 -10.60 -11.98
C MET A 78 1.55 -9.54 -11.65
N GLN A 79 2.79 -9.95 -11.33
CA GLN A 79 3.89 -9.01 -11.07
C GLN A 79 4.18 -8.14 -12.29
N LEU A 80 4.24 -8.76 -13.48
CA LEU A 80 4.41 -8.04 -14.74
C LEU A 80 3.26 -7.04 -14.97
N GLY A 81 2.02 -7.48 -14.75
CA GLY A 81 0.86 -6.61 -14.82
C GLY A 81 0.96 -5.41 -13.87
N ILE A 82 1.37 -5.62 -12.61
CA ILE A 82 1.57 -4.53 -11.64
C ILE A 82 2.59 -3.51 -12.18
N VAL A 83 3.74 -3.97 -12.65
CA VAL A 83 4.78 -3.07 -13.17
C VAL A 83 4.27 -2.29 -14.38
N LEU A 84 3.70 -2.98 -15.37
CA LEU A 84 3.18 -2.34 -16.59
C LEU A 84 2.02 -1.38 -16.28
N GLY A 85 1.11 -1.78 -15.38
CA GLY A 85 0.00 -0.93 -14.98
C GLY A 85 0.45 0.30 -14.21
N THR A 86 1.44 0.17 -13.32
CA THR A 86 1.96 1.30 -12.55
C THR A 86 2.74 2.27 -13.45
N LEU A 87 3.71 1.78 -14.21
CA LEU A 87 4.53 2.63 -15.08
C LEU A 87 3.71 3.22 -16.23
N GLY A 88 2.82 2.42 -16.86
CA GLY A 88 1.89 2.90 -17.88
C GLY A 88 0.92 3.93 -17.33
N GLY A 89 0.37 3.72 -16.13
CA GLY A 89 -0.48 4.70 -15.46
C GLY A 89 0.25 5.99 -15.14
N VAL A 90 1.50 5.91 -14.67
CA VAL A 90 2.35 7.10 -14.45
C VAL A 90 2.61 7.84 -15.76
N ALA A 91 2.91 7.12 -16.84
CA ALA A 91 3.14 7.74 -18.15
C ALA A 91 1.90 8.44 -18.71
N LEU A 92 0.72 7.84 -18.52
CA LEU A 92 -0.55 8.37 -19.06
C LEU A 92 -1.14 9.51 -18.21
N TRP A 93 -1.02 9.43 -16.88
CA TRP A 93 -1.72 10.31 -15.94
C TRP A 93 -0.81 11.19 -15.09
N GLY A 94 0.50 11.07 -15.20
CA GLY A 94 1.46 11.93 -14.51
C GLY A 94 1.75 11.56 -13.05
N GLY A 95 1.37 10.37 -12.59
CA GLY A 95 1.70 9.85 -11.27
C GLY A 95 0.71 10.21 -10.16
N VAL A 96 1.08 9.87 -8.91
CA VAL A 96 0.20 10.03 -7.73
C VAL A 96 -0.10 11.51 -7.48
N GLY A 97 -1.38 11.83 -7.38
CA GLY A 97 -1.83 13.18 -7.07
C GLY A 97 -1.80 14.16 -8.25
N SER A 98 -1.34 13.76 -9.45
CA SER A 98 -1.31 14.62 -10.63
C SER A 98 -2.69 14.93 -11.20
N LEU A 99 -3.65 14.04 -10.99
CA LEU A 99 -5.04 14.25 -11.41
C LEU A 99 -5.83 14.98 -10.33
N PRO A 100 -6.71 15.93 -10.69
CA PRO A 100 -7.66 16.52 -9.73
C PRO A 100 -8.54 15.47 -9.04
N ALA A 101 -8.80 14.35 -9.73
CA ALA A 101 -9.57 13.22 -9.21
C ALA A 101 -8.76 12.23 -8.36
N ALA A 102 -7.45 12.46 -8.10
CA ALA A 102 -6.61 11.50 -7.36
C ALA A 102 -7.13 11.24 -5.94
N ARG A 103 -7.59 12.28 -5.24
CA ARG A 103 -8.16 12.15 -3.89
C ARG A 103 -9.50 11.40 -3.89
N PRO A 104 -10.50 11.74 -4.73
CA PRO A 104 -11.69 10.93 -4.91
C PRO A 104 -11.41 9.49 -5.36
N ALA A 105 -10.45 9.29 -6.28
CA ALA A 105 -10.07 7.95 -6.72
C ALA A 105 -9.48 7.11 -5.58
N LEU A 106 -8.67 7.72 -4.70
CA LEU A 106 -8.21 7.09 -3.46
C LEU A 106 -9.40 6.71 -2.57
N GLY A 107 -10.33 7.64 -2.35
CA GLY A 107 -11.56 7.38 -1.59
C GLY A 107 -12.35 6.21 -2.15
N LEU A 108 -12.58 6.18 -3.46
CA LEU A 108 -13.30 5.11 -4.14
C LEU A 108 -12.56 3.76 -4.00
N ALA A 109 -11.24 3.72 -4.16
CA ALA A 109 -10.45 2.51 -3.99
C ALA A 109 -10.58 1.95 -2.55
N LEU A 110 -10.58 2.82 -1.53
CA LEU A 110 -10.78 2.43 -0.14
C LEU A 110 -12.19 1.91 0.12
N VAL A 111 -13.22 2.56 -0.42
CA VAL A 111 -14.62 2.11 -0.33
C VAL A 111 -14.76 0.73 -0.95
N MET A 112 -14.26 0.53 -2.17
CA MET A 112 -14.33 -0.78 -2.84
C MET A 112 -13.60 -1.86 -2.05
N TYR A 113 -12.42 -1.55 -1.50
CA TYR A 113 -11.67 -2.48 -0.67
C TYR A 113 -12.42 -2.84 0.62
N ALA A 114 -13.01 -1.83 1.28
CA ALA A 114 -13.78 -2.03 2.50
C ALA A 114 -15.04 -2.86 2.25
N LEU A 115 -15.80 -2.56 1.22
CA LEU A 115 -17.00 -3.33 0.84
C LEU A 115 -16.64 -4.78 0.49
N TRP A 116 -15.57 -5.00 -0.27
CA TRP A 116 -15.06 -6.34 -0.53
C TRP A 116 -14.69 -7.06 0.78
N GLY A 117 -13.94 -6.41 1.66
CA GLY A 117 -13.52 -6.98 2.94
C GLY A 117 -14.69 -7.32 3.88
N LEU A 118 -15.79 -6.55 3.83
CA LEU A 118 -17.01 -6.75 4.62
C LEU A 118 -17.97 -7.78 4.01
N SER A 119 -18.00 -7.92 2.68
CA SER A 119 -18.95 -8.79 1.98
C SER A 119 -18.80 -10.26 2.34
N GLY A 120 -17.62 -10.68 2.82
CA GLY A 120 -17.32 -12.08 3.11
C GLY A 120 -17.31 -12.99 1.86
N LEU A 121 -17.45 -12.43 0.67
CA LEU A 121 -17.41 -13.15 -0.59
C LEU A 121 -16.10 -13.90 -0.74
N ARG A 122 -16.18 -15.20 -0.94
CA ARG A 122 -15.04 -16.07 -1.22
C ARG A 122 -15.30 -16.77 -2.53
N TRP A 123 -14.54 -16.44 -3.53
CA TRP A 123 -14.51 -17.18 -4.77
C TRP A 123 -13.18 -17.93 -4.88
N GLN A 124 -13.13 -18.94 -5.72
CA GLN A 124 -11.88 -19.63 -6.05
C GLN A 124 -11.64 -19.48 -7.56
N THR A 125 -10.45 -19.02 -7.91
CA THR A 125 -10.05 -18.88 -9.30
C THR A 125 -9.54 -20.22 -9.81
N PRO A 126 -10.18 -20.84 -10.84
CA PRO A 126 -9.73 -22.09 -11.42
C PRO A 126 -8.30 -21.96 -11.98
N ALA A 127 -7.50 -23.04 -11.88
CA ALA A 127 -6.10 -23.02 -12.29
C ALA A 127 -5.85 -22.51 -13.70
N PRO A 128 -6.65 -22.87 -14.75
CA PRO A 128 -6.42 -22.38 -16.12
C PRO A 128 -6.56 -20.86 -16.25
N HIS A 129 -7.31 -20.23 -15.35
CA HIS A 129 -7.59 -18.79 -15.42
C HIS A 129 -6.66 -17.93 -14.58
N GLN A 130 -5.81 -18.54 -13.75
CA GLN A 130 -4.95 -17.81 -12.81
C GLN A 130 -3.92 -16.92 -13.50
N ALA A 131 -3.37 -17.31 -14.63
CA ALA A 131 -2.35 -16.54 -15.32
C ALA A 131 -2.91 -15.23 -15.90
N TRP A 132 -3.97 -15.31 -16.71
CA TRP A 132 -4.53 -14.14 -17.39
C TRP A 132 -5.32 -13.23 -16.42
N LEU A 133 -6.07 -13.82 -15.46
CA LEU A 133 -6.74 -13.04 -14.40
C LEU A 133 -5.70 -12.36 -13.51
N GLY A 134 -4.60 -13.05 -13.19
CA GLY A 134 -3.49 -12.46 -12.46
C GLY A 134 -2.89 -11.27 -13.20
N ALA A 135 -2.63 -11.39 -14.50
CA ALA A 135 -2.14 -10.29 -15.32
C ALA A 135 -3.12 -9.10 -15.35
N ALA A 136 -4.41 -9.37 -15.56
CA ALA A 136 -5.43 -8.34 -15.58
C ALA A 136 -5.60 -7.64 -14.23
N CYS A 137 -5.66 -8.41 -13.12
CA CYS A 137 -5.70 -7.86 -11.77
C CYS A 137 -4.43 -7.08 -11.43
N GLY A 138 -3.26 -7.57 -11.87
CA GLY A 138 -2.00 -6.86 -11.70
C GLY A 138 -1.99 -5.52 -12.43
N LEU A 139 -2.38 -5.51 -13.70
CA LEU A 139 -2.46 -4.30 -14.53
C LEU A 139 -3.40 -3.25 -13.90
N LEU A 140 -4.60 -3.69 -13.48
CA LEU A 140 -5.57 -2.80 -12.85
C LEU A 140 -5.07 -2.29 -11.49
N THR A 141 -4.45 -3.16 -10.67
CA THR A 141 -3.82 -2.76 -9.41
C THR A 141 -2.74 -1.73 -9.66
N GLY A 142 -1.87 -1.95 -10.65
CA GLY A 142 -0.83 -1.00 -11.01
C GLY A 142 -1.37 0.35 -11.47
N ALA A 143 -2.41 0.36 -12.32
CA ALA A 143 -3.08 1.57 -12.77
C ALA A 143 -3.69 2.37 -11.60
N ILE A 144 -4.37 1.69 -10.68
CA ILE A 144 -4.90 2.31 -9.45
C ILE A 144 -3.76 2.86 -8.60
N THR A 145 -2.66 2.09 -8.45
CA THR A 145 -1.48 2.51 -7.69
C THR A 145 -0.85 3.78 -8.25
N ALA A 146 -0.77 3.92 -9.57
CA ALA A 146 -0.20 5.09 -10.24
C ALA A 146 -0.93 6.39 -9.87
N VAL A 147 -2.25 6.33 -9.67
CA VAL A 147 -3.07 7.51 -9.36
C VAL A 147 -3.20 7.74 -7.86
N THR A 148 -3.35 6.65 -7.08
CA THR A 148 -3.78 6.72 -5.67
C THR A 148 -2.68 6.37 -4.66
N GLY A 149 -1.60 5.71 -5.08
CA GLY A 149 -0.61 5.14 -4.18
C GLY A 149 -1.08 3.91 -3.39
N VAL A 150 -2.28 3.38 -3.67
CA VAL A 150 -2.86 2.20 -3.01
C VAL A 150 -2.79 0.99 -3.91
N PHE A 151 -2.27 -0.15 -3.40
CA PHE A 151 -2.02 -1.37 -4.17
C PHE A 151 -2.75 -2.62 -3.68
N VAL A 152 -3.85 -2.45 -2.96
CA VAL A 152 -4.63 -3.59 -2.44
C VAL A 152 -5.75 -4.03 -3.36
N VAL A 153 -6.28 -3.16 -4.21
CA VAL A 153 -7.44 -3.44 -5.08
C VAL A 153 -6.99 -3.52 -6.54
N PRO A 154 -7.35 -4.55 -7.25
CA PRO A 154 -8.02 -5.81 -6.87
C PRO A 154 -7.05 -6.91 -6.41
N ALA A 155 -5.75 -6.62 -6.28
CA ALA A 155 -4.69 -7.60 -6.00
C ALA A 155 -5.02 -8.55 -4.85
N VAL A 156 -5.44 -8.02 -3.70
CA VAL A 156 -5.72 -8.83 -2.49
C VAL A 156 -6.90 -9.77 -2.72
N ALA A 157 -7.95 -9.32 -3.39
CA ALA A 157 -9.10 -10.13 -3.74
C ALA A 157 -8.69 -11.33 -4.61
N PHE A 158 -7.86 -11.09 -5.63
CA PHE A 158 -7.32 -12.15 -6.47
C PHE A 158 -6.43 -13.11 -5.69
N LEU A 159 -5.49 -12.63 -4.88
CA LEU A 159 -4.62 -13.49 -4.06
C LEU A 159 -5.42 -14.37 -3.11
N GLN A 160 -6.47 -13.85 -2.50
CA GLN A 160 -7.37 -14.63 -1.62
C GLN A 160 -8.14 -15.71 -2.38
N SER A 161 -8.41 -15.52 -3.67
CA SER A 161 -9.12 -16.49 -4.52
C SER A 161 -8.26 -17.68 -4.96
N LEU A 162 -6.94 -17.64 -4.74
CA LEU A 162 -6.01 -18.68 -5.19
C LEU A 162 -5.95 -19.91 -4.28
N GLY A 163 -6.67 -19.91 -3.16
CA GLY A 163 -6.67 -21.03 -2.20
C GLY A 163 -5.31 -21.27 -1.53
N LEU A 164 -4.49 -20.22 -1.40
CA LEU A 164 -3.19 -20.30 -0.74
C LEU A 164 -3.34 -20.56 0.77
N SER A 165 -2.41 -21.32 1.34
CA SER A 165 -2.29 -21.41 2.78
C SER A 165 -2.00 -20.02 3.38
N ARG A 166 -2.36 -19.79 4.64
CA ARG A 166 -2.16 -18.49 5.29
C ARG A 166 -0.72 -17.97 5.18
N PRO A 167 0.33 -18.78 5.43
CA PRO A 167 1.71 -18.32 5.24
C PRO A 167 2.02 -17.95 3.78
N ALA A 168 1.60 -18.79 2.82
CA ALA A 168 1.82 -18.53 1.41
C ALA A 168 1.05 -17.27 0.92
N LEU A 169 -0.15 -17.02 1.43
CA LEU A 169 -0.89 -15.79 1.14
C LEU A 169 -0.16 -14.56 1.67
N MET A 170 0.39 -14.62 2.89
CA MET A 170 1.19 -13.53 3.47
C MET A 170 2.43 -13.24 2.61
N GLN A 171 3.17 -14.29 2.19
CA GLN A 171 4.31 -14.14 1.30
C GLN A 171 3.90 -13.58 -0.08
N ALA A 172 2.80 -14.05 -0.66
CA ALA A 172 2.28 -13.57 -1.93
C ALA A 172 1.92 -12.07 -1.86
N MET A 173 1.27 -11.64 -0.77
CA MET A 173 0.99 -10.22 -0.53
C MET A 173 2.27 -9.40 -0.37
N GLY A 174 3.23 -9.88 0.43
CA GLY A 174 4.53 -9.24 0.57
C GLY A 174 5.23 -9.05 -0.77
N LEU A 175 5.21 -10.07 -1.63
CA LEU A 175 5.77 -10.04 -2.97
C LEU A 175 5.08 -9.00 -3.86
N CYS A 176 3.75 -9.04 -3.96
CA CYS A 176 2.99 -8.10 -4.78
C CYS A 176 3.17 -6.66 -4.30
N PHE A 177 3.17 -6.43 -3.00
CA PHE A 177 3.35 -5.10 -2.43
C PHE A 177 4.78 -4.59 -2.58
N THR A 178 5.79 -5.47 -2.55
CA THR A 178 7.17 -5.11 -2.89
C THR A 178 7.27 -4.65 -4.33
N THR A 179 6.71 -5.42 -5.27
CA THR A 179 6.68 -5.05 -6.70
C THR A 179 5.95 -3.72 -6.91
N SER A 180 4.79 -3.53 -6.28
CA SER A 180 4.03 -2.28 -6.36
C SER A 180 4.82 -1.09 -5.80
N THR A 181 5.49 -1.27 -4.66
CA THR A 181 6.31 -0.22 -4.03
C THR A 181 7.50 0.16 -4.91
N LEU A 182 8.19 -0.82 -5.50
CA LEU A 182 9.30 -0.57 -6.42
C LEU A 182 8.85 0.12 -7.71
N ALA A 183 7.74 -0.34 -8.30
CA ALA A 183 7.17 0.28 -9.50
C ALA A 183 6.68 1.71 -9.22
N LEU A 184 6.04 1.94 -8.07
CA LEU A 184 5.62 3.28 -7.65
C LEU A 184 6.83 4.19 -7.42
N GLY A 185 7.86 3.71 -6.72
CA GLY A 185 9.09 4.46 -6.50
C GLY A 185 9.78 4.84 -7.82
N ALA A 186 9.88 3.90 -8.77
CA ALA A 186 10.40 4.17 -10.11
C ALA A 186 9.55 5.21 -10.86
N GLY A 187 8.21 5.12 -10.75
CA GLY A 187 7.28 6.08 -11.34
C GLY A 187 7.45 7.49 -10.77
N LEU A 188 7.57 7.62 -9.45
CA LEU A 188 7.79 8.90 -8.77
C LEU A 188 9.15 9.53 -9.16
N LEU A 189 10.20 8.71 -9.28
CA LEU A 189 11.51 9.17 -9.76
C LEU A 189 11.44 9.64 -11.20
N TRP A 190 10.74 8.91 -12.07
CA TRP A 190 10.58 9.28 -13.48
C TRP A 190 9.87 10.62 -13.65
N GLN A 191 8.85 10.90 -12.84
CA GLN A 191 8.11 12.17 -12.88
C GLN A 191 8.83 13.35 -12.18
N GLY A 192 10.02 13.12 -11.62
CA GLY A 192 10.69 14.13 -10.82
C GLY A 192 9.96 14.46 -9.50
N GLN A 193 8.92 13.69 -9.16
CA GLN A 193 8.16 13.81 -7.91
C GLN A 193 8.77 12.95 -6.79
N GLY A 194 9.99 12.46 -7.00
CA GLY A 194 10.71 11.65 -6.04
C GLY A 194 10.94 12.38 -4.71
N LEU A 195 11.41 11.63 -3.74
CA LEU A 195 11.71 12.07 -2.36
C LEU A 195 12.48 13.40 -2.26
N GLY A 196 13.18 13.81 -3.35
CA GLY A 196 13.93 15.05 -3.41
C GLY A 196 13.10 16.29 -3.72
N ALA A 197 12.15 16.21 -4.63
CA ALA A 197 11.29 17.32 -5.00
C ALA A 197 10.40 17.75 -3.82
N GLN A 198 9.95 16.78 -3.03
CA GLN A 198 9.08 17.01 -1.89
C GLN A 198 9.80 17.60 -0.68
N ALA A 199 11.08 17.26 -0.47
CA ALA A 199 11.90 17.90 0.54
C ALA A 199 12.13 19.38 0.21
N GLN A 200 12.14 19.74 -1.08
CA GLN A 200 12.28 21.11 -1.54
C GLN A 200 10.99 21.91 -1.33
N GLU A 201 9.82 21.30 -1.56
CA GLU A 201 8.52 21.93 -1.25
C GLU A 201 8.28 22.13 0.26
N MET A 202 8.83 21.27 1.10
CA MET A 202 8.82 21.41 2.56
C MET A 202 9.83 22.45 3.09
N GLY A 203 10.49 23.21 2.22
CA GLY A 203 11.44 24.24 2.61
C GLY A 203 12.78 23.73 3.17
N LEU A 204 13.03 22.44 3.06
CA LEU A 204 14.19 21.76 3.63
C LEU A 204 15.40 21.70 2.65
N GLY A 205 15.54 22.60 1.72
CA GLY A 205 16.73 22.97 0.90
C GLY A 205 17.74 21.91 0.40
N LEU A 206 17.67 20.67 0.81
CA LEU A 206 18.66 19.60 0.60
C LEU A 206 18.11 18.36 -0.17
N GLY A 207 17.12 18.53 -1.01
CA GLY A 207 16.74 17.57 -2.05
C GLY A 207 16.51 16.11 -1.57
N LEU A 208 17.01 15.19 -2.36
CA LEU A 208 16.80 13.72 -2.23
C LEU A 208 17.17 13.15 -0.85
N GLY A 209 18.20 13.68 -0.19
CA GLY A 209 18.68 13.18 1.09
C GLY A 209 17.69 13.34 2.23
N LEU A 210 17.00 14.46 2.33
CA LEU A 210 16.05 14.72 3.43
C LEU A 210 14.73 13.97 3.24
N GLY A 211 14.26 13.81 2.01
CA GLY A 211 13.09 12.98 1.73
C GLY A 211 13.34 11.51 2.07
N LEU A 212 14.53 10.99 1.75
CA LEU A 212 14.96 9.64 2.16
C LEU A 212 15.08 9.52 3.68
N LEU A 213 15.64 10.52 4.35
CA LEU A 213 15.73 10.56 5.81
C LEU A 213 14.35 10.60 6.46
N ALA A 214 13.43 11.42 5.96
CA ALA A 214 12.07 11.48 6.47
C ALA A 214 11.36 10.11 6.32
N SER A 215 11.47 9.48 5.14
CA SER A 215 10.91 8.14 4.93
C SER A 215 11.61 7.08 5.81
N ALA A 216 12.93 7.18 6.00
CA ALA A 216 13.68 6.28 6.90
C ALA A 216 13.27 6.44 8.36
N LEU A 217 13.02 7.67 8.82
CA LEU A 217 12.53 7.93 10.18
C LEU A 217 11.15 7.29 10.41
N MET A 218 10.27 7.28 9.40
CA MET A 218 8.95 6.63 9.49
C MET A 218 9.06 5.10 9.57
N LEU A 219 10.21 4.51 9.22
CA LEU A 219 10.44 3.08 9.36
C LEU A 219 10.42 2.64 10.84
N ILE A 220 10.92 3.48 11.75
CA ILE A 220 10.98 3.16 13.19
C ILE A 220 9.56 2.92 13.75
N PRO A 221 8.63 3.89 13.67
CA PRO A 221 7.27 3.67 14.16
C PRO A 221 6.53 2.56 13.38
N ALA A 222 6.79 2.39 12.08
CA ALA A 222 6.19 1.33 11.29
C ALA A 222 6.60 -0.07 11.77
N LEU A 223 7.89 -0.30 12.02
CA LEU A 223 8.40 -1.58 12.53
C LEU A 223 7.98 -1.82 13.99
N ALA A 224 8.06 -0.81 14.84
CA ALA A 224 7.56 -0.90 16.21
C ALA A 224 6.07 -1.26 16.24
N GLY A 225 5.26 -0.56 15.45
CA GLY A 225 3.84 -0.86 15.30
C GLY A 225 3.60 -2.28 14.78
N MET A 226 4.35 -2.72 13.76
CA MET A 226 4.23 -4.07 13.19
C MET A 226 4.52 -5.14 14.24
N HIS A 227 5.56 -4.99 15.03
CA HIS A 227 5.88 -5.90 16.14
C HIS A 227 4.77 -5.93 17.19
N TRP A 228 4.25 -4.76 17.59
CA TRP A 228 3.12 -4.67 18.53
C TRP A 228 1.85 -5.31 17.95
N GLY A 229 1.60 -5.13 16.65
CA GLY A 229 0.48 -5.77 15.97
C GLY A 229 0.56 -7.28 15.97
N GLU A 230 1.76 -7.84 15.80
CA GLU A 230 2.00 -9.29 15.91
C GLU A 230 1.68 -9.82 17.31
N LEU A 231 2.08 -9.12 18.37
CA LEU A 231 1.78 -9.48 19.75
C LEU A 231 0.27 -9.36 20.07
N LEU A 232 -0.39 -8.31 19.56
CA LEU A 232 -1.82 -8.10 19.75
C LEU A 232 -2.67 -9.14 19.02
N ARG A 233 -2.18 -9.68 17.90
CA ARG A 233 -2.86 -10.72 17.13
C ARG A 233 -3.14 -11.99 17.93
N GLU A 234 -2.34 -12.27 18.96
CA GLU A 234 -2.52 -13.41 19.85
C GLU A 234 -3.64 -13.17 20.88
N LYS A 235 -3.92 -11.90 21.19
CA LYS A 235 -4.86 -11.48 22.24
C LYS A 235 -6.23 -11.03 21.72
N LEU A 236 -6.28 -10.56 20.48
CA LEU A 236 -7.49 -9.99 19.87
C LEU A 236 -8.05 -10.91 18.77
N SER A 237 -9.37 -10.94 18.63
CA SER A 237 -10.02 -11.61 17.51
C SER A 237 -9.63 -10.96 16.19
N PRO A 238 -8.90 -11.66 15.29
CA PRO A 238 -8.50 -11.09 14.00
C PRO A 238 -9.70 -10.70 13.13
N GLU A 239 -10.84 -11.38 13.30
CA GLU A 239 -12.06 -11.10 12.54
C GLU A 239 -12.72 -9.79 12.97
N LEU A 240 -12.82 -9.56 14.28
CA LEU A 240 -13.37 -8.31 14.82
C LEU A 240 -12.48 -7.13 14.41
N PHE A 241 -11.17 -7.28 14.58
CA PHE A 241 -10.21 -6.24 14.17
C PHE A 241 -10.32 -5.93 12.67
N ARG A 242 -10.38 -6.96 11.81
CA ARG A 242 -10.57 -6.77 10.37
C ARG A 242 -11.87 -6.04 10.04
N LYS A 243 -12.98 -6.39 10.70
CA LYS A 243 -14.26 -5.69 10.50
C LYS A 243 -14.18 -4.23 10.88
N LEU A 244 -13.59 -3.91 12.03
CA LEU A 244 -13.41 -2.53 12.48
C LEU A 244 -12.51 -1.74 11.53
N LEU A 245 -11.42 -2.36 11.05
CA LEU A 245 -10.54 -1.76 10.05
C LEU A 245 -11.29 -1.46 8.75
N MET A 246 -12.07 -2.42 8.24
CA MET A 246 -12.84 -2.21 7.00
C MET A 246 -13.88 -1.09 7.18
N LEU A 247 -14.55 -1.03 8.32
CA LEU A 247 -15.51 0.05 8.61
C LEU A 247 -14.81 1.41 8.68
N SER A 248 -13.65 1.51 9.33
CA SER A 248 -12.90 2.77 9.38
C SER A 248 -12.39 3.20 8.01
N LEU A 249 -11.93 2.26 7.17
CA LEU A 249 -11.53 2.55 5.80
C LEU A 249 -12.73 2.94 4.92
N LEU A 250 -13.91 2.38 5.17
CA LEU A 250 -15.14 2.77 4.47
C LEU A 250 -15.50 4.23 4.77
N VAL A 251 -15.54 4.58 6.05
CA VAL A 251 -15.84 5.96 6.49
C VAL A 251 -14.82 6.95 5.91
N LEU A 252 -13.53 6.61 6.02
CA LEU A 252 -12.46 7.47 5.51
C LEU A 252 -12.49 7.55 3.98
N GLY A 253 -12.79 6.46 3.29
CA GLY A 253 -12.94 6.43 1.84
C GLY A 253 -14.09 7.31 1.37
N VAL A 254 -15.24 7.25 2.04
CA VAL A 254 -16.37 8.16 1.78
C VAL A 254 -15.94 9.61 2.01
N TYR A 255 -15.29 9.93 3.12
CA TYR A 255 -14.78 11.28 3.40
C TYR A 255 -13.84 11.83 2.32
N LEU A 256 -12.99 10.98 1.74
CA LEU A 256 -12.05 11.39 0.70
C LEU A 256 -12.70 11.55 -0.69
N CYS A 257 -13.92 11.03 -0.90
CA CYS A 257 -14.67 11.22 -2.14
C CYS A 257 -15.30 12.63 -2.24
N PHE A 258 -15.53 13.30 -1.12
CA PHE A 258 -16.14 14.62 -1.01
C PHE A 258 -15.17 15.65 -0.45
#